data_788c1bc79fbb03a37a330ef62aba44eb
#
_entry.id   788c1bc79fbb03a37a330ef62aba44eb
#
_cell.length_a   1.000
_cell.length_b   1.000
_cell.length_c   1.000
_cell.angle_alpha   90.00
_cell.angle_beta   90.00
_cell.angle_gamma   90.00
#
_symmetry.space_group_name_H-M   'P 1'
#
loop_
_entity.id
_entity.type
_entity.pdbx_description
1 polymer ?
#
loop_
_entity_poly.entity_id
_entity_poly.type
_entity_poly.pdbx_seq_one_letter_code
_entity_poly.pdbx_strand_id
1 'polypeptide(L)'
;CHKVKRTADKALVDHGIGGMIFHSVDDGEMETCGDCHGDRNNIHAGKSVEGIVAQHTTLACQVCHIPAIARKTSTKTEWYWATAGQDIPEEDIPKSEDGRNMYDKKKGNFVWTKNVRPELLYYDGKWNRMMINTNEQYTSVPVDLGSPSADYNTPGAMIYPFKKMIGNQVADAGNNTMLVPHLFGSKGGPNPYWKVFDWDLALQDGAAYTGQTYSGAFDFVETYMYLTVNHEVAPKEQAFGNGGACGDCHGGDQIDWAGLGWDGDPVTGGDRP
;
A
#
# COMPACT_ATOMS: atom_id res chain seq x y z
N CYS A 1 15.41 7.85 7.64
CA CYS A 1 14.98 6.92 7.26
C CYS A 1 15.58 5.53 7.43
N HIS A 2 16.44 4.98 6.55
CA HIS A 2 16.97 3.64 6.76
C HIS A 2 18.27 3.68 7.59
N LYS A 3 18.37 2.84 8.61
CA LYS A 3 19.66 2.59 9.30
C LYS A 3 20.51 1.68 8.43
N VAL A 4 21.72 2.08 8.16
CA VAL A 4 22.64 1.35 7.29
C VAL A 4 23.85 0.91 8.12
N LYS A 5 23.97 -0.41 8.32
CA LYS A 5 25.13 -0.99 8.98
C LYS A 5 26.24 -1.23 7.95
N ARG A 6 27.43 -0.73 8.23
CA ARG A 6 28.61 -0.90 7.38
C ARG A 6 29.77 -1.49 8.18
N THR A 7 30.60 -2.28 7.51
CA THR A 7 31.88 -2.73 8.06
C THR A 7 32.89 -1.57 8.09
N ALA A 8 34.03 -1.77 8.77
CA ALA A 8 35.08 -0.78 8.85
C ALA A 8 35.67 -0.37 7.48
N ASP A 9 35.63 -1.26 6.51
CA ASP A 9 36.02 -1.02 5.11
C ASP A 9 34.85 -0.43 4.26
N LYS A 10 33.76 -0.01 4.91
CA LYS A 10 32.57 0.62 4.32
C LYS A 10 31.70 -0.32 3.44
N ALA A 11 31.92 -1.63 3.47
CA ALA A 11 31.01 -2.57 2.82
C ALA A 11 29.64 -2.54 3.51
N LEU A 12 28.58 -2.57 2.72
CA LEU A 12 27.20 -2.62 3.22
C LEU A 12 26.96 -4.00 3.83
N VAL A 13 26.62 -4.06 5.13
CA VAL A 13 26.27 -5.29 5.84
C VAL A 13 24.78 -5.45 5.95
N ASP A 14 24.06 -4.37 6.23
CA ASP A 14 22.63 -4.37 6.44
C ASP A 14 22.02 -3.04 6.03
N HIS A 15 20.80 -3.08 5.55
CA HIS A 15 20.01 -1.91 5.17
C HIS A 15 18.58 -2.13 5.65
N GLY A 16 18.31 -1.73 6.89
CA GLY A 16 16.99 -1.86 7.51
C GLY A 16 15.90 -1.17 6.68
N ILE A 17 14.81 -1.87 6.42
CA ILE A 17 13.63 -1.35 5.76
C ILE A 17 12.43 -1.64 6.65
N GLY A 18 11.92 -0.62 7.32
CA GLY A 18 10.74 -0.74 8.17
C GLY A 18 9.51 -1.23 7.40
N GLY A 19 8.69 -2.03 8.06
CA GLY A 19 7.45 -2.56 7.48
C GLY A 19 7.61 -3.71 6.49
N MET A 20 8.81 -4.24 6.28
CA MET A 20 9.00 -5.52 5.59
C MET A 20 8.60 -6.71 6.50
N ILE A 21 8.48 -7.91 5.91
CA ILE A 21 8.01 -9.14 6.61
C ILE A 21 8.79 -9.41 7.92
N PHE A 22 10.07 -9.06 7.96
CA PHE A 22 10.95 -9.26 9.11
C PHE A 22 11.30 -7.95 9.84
N HIS A 23 10.77 -6.81 9.38
CA HIS A 23 11.06 -5.49 9.92
C HIS A 23 9.77 -4.70 10.03
N SER A 24 9.43 -4.26 11.24
CA SER A 24 8.38 -3.27 11.47
C SER A 24 8.98 -1.88 11.61
N VAL A 25 8.16 -0.85 11.63
CA VAL A 25 8.62 0.52 11.95
C VAL A 25 9.17 0.64 13.36
N ASP A 26 8.84 -0.32 14.23
CA ASP A 26 9.22 -0.35 15.66
C ASP A 26 10.43 -1.26 15.93
N ASP A 27 11.02 -1.88 14.93
CA ASP A 27 12.17 -2.78 15.09
C ASP A 27 13.50 -2.06 15.33
N GLY A 28 13.48 -0.73 15.32
CA GLY A 28 14.66 0.11 15.52
C GLY A 28 15.59 0.23 14.30
N GLU A 29 15.22 -0.34 13.18
CA GLU A 29 16.02 -0.32 11.94
C GLU A 29 15.74 0.92 11.07
N MET A 30 14.77 1.77 11.46
CA MET A 30 14.49 3.05 10.78
C MET A 30 14.78 4.24 11.70
N GLU A 31 15.32 5.29 11.11
CA GLU A 31 15.34 6.61 11.72
C GLU A 31 13.95 7.25 11.59
N THR A 32 13.40 7.72 12.69
CA THR A 32 12.17 8.51 12.68
C THR A 32 12.45 9.94 12.22
N CYS A 33 11.39 10.67 11.88
CA CYS A 33 11.53 12.11 11.58
C CYS A 33 12.10 12.87 12.78
N GLY A 34 11.70 12.49 14.00
CA GLY A 34 12.14 13.10 15.24
C GLY A 34 13.63 12.92 15.54
N ASP A 35 14.24 11.84 15.10
CA ASP A 35 15.68 11.57 15.33
C ASP A 35 16.57 12.62 14.67
N CYS A 36 16.12 13.19 13.55
CA CYS A 36 16.85 14.24 12.84
C CYS A 36 16.28 15.64 13.08
N HIS A 37 14.94 15.77 13.17
CA HIS A 37 14.26 17.06 13.29
C HIS A 37 13.93 17.45 14.73
N GLY A 38 13.98 16.53 15.68
CA GLY A 38 13.61 16.77 17.09
C GLY A 38 12.10 16.70 17.33
N ASP A 39 11.68 17.21 18.47
CA ASP A 39 10.27 17.16 18.88
C ASP A 39 9.37 18.01 17.98
N ARG A 40 8.23 17.44 17.58
CA ARG A 40 7.30 18.05 16.64
C ARG A 40 6.74 19.38 17.08
N ASN A 41 6.49 19.57 18.37
CA ASN A 41 5.94 20.84 18.89
C ASN A 41 7.03 21.92 18.84
N ASN A 42 8.26 21.57 19.22
CA ASN A 42 9.38 22.51 19.23
C ASN A 42 9.72 23.03 17.83
N ILE A 43 9.75 22.15 16.82
CA ILE A 43 10.07 22.57 15.44
C ILE A 43 8.98 23.40 14.79
N HIS A 44 7.74 23.35 15.28
CA HIS A 44 6.62 24.13 14.80
C HIS A 44 6.29 25.35 15.69
N ALA A 45 6.95 25.50 16.84
CA ALA A 45 6.73 26.64 17.75
C ALA A 45 6.92 27.99 17.08
N GLY A 46 6.00 28.92 17.30
CA GLY A 46 6.01 30.26 16.70
C GLY A 46 5.66 30.29 15.21
N LYS A 47 5.21 29.17 14.61
CA LYS A 47 4.81 29.10 13.20
C LYS A 47 3.29 29.09 13.05
N SER A 48 2.78 29.45 11.87
CA SER A 48 1.34 29.47 11.58
C SER A 48 0.62 28.13 11.78
N VAL A 49 1.37 27.02 11.75
CA VAL A 49 0.85 25.66 11.93
C VAL A 49 0.89 25.17 13.38
N GLU A 50 1.41 25.96 14.33
CA GLU A 50 1.60 25.53 15.73
C GLU A 50 0.29 25.02 16.35
N GLY A 51 -0.79 25.78 16.19
CA GLY A 51 -2.12 25.40 16.72
C GLY A 51 -2.67 24.12 16.07
N ILE A 52 -2.45 23.92 14.77
CA ILE A 52 -2.85 22.69 14.05
C ILE A 52 -2.08 21.51 14.61
N VAL A 53 -0.77 21.62 14.73
CA VAL A 53 0.09 20.54 15.25
C VAL A 53 -0.28 20.16 16.68
N ALA A 54 -0.57 21.13 17.52
CA ALA A 54 -0.99 20.90 18.91
C ALA A 54 -2.34 20.18 19.04
N GLN A 55 -3.27 20.42 18.12
CA GLN A 55 -4.58 19.78 18.09
C GLN A 55 -4.57 18.37 17.49
N HIS A 56 -3.62 18.07 16.60
CA HIS A 56 -3.56 16.83 15.82
C HIS A 56 -2.43 15.90 16.28
N THR A 57 -2.37 15.62 17.58
CA THR A 57 -1.28 14.83 18.19
C THR A 57 -1.21 13.38 17.70
N THR A 58 -2.31 12.83 17.19
CA THR A 58 -2.41 11.46 16.67
C THR A 58 -2.03 11.32 15.19
N LEU A 59 -1.70 12.41 14.49
CA LEU A 59 -1.23 12.33 13.10
C LEU A 59 0.26 12.04 13.06
N ALA A 60 0.69 11.11 12.21
CA ALA A 60 2.09 10.94 11.85
C ALA A 60 2.60 12.15 11.05
N CYS A 61 3.89 12.44 11.13
CA CYS A 61 4.50 13.57 10.41
C CYS A 61 4.24 13.50 8.90
N GLN A 62 4.23 12.29 8.35
CA GLN A 62 4.01 12.01 6.94
C GLN A 62 2.63 12.45 6.44
N VAL A 63 1.61 12.51 7.29
CA VAL A 63 0.26 12.95 6.89
C VAL A 63 0.29 14.36 6.30
N CYS A 64 0.98 15.27 6.96
CA CYS A 64 1.11 16.66 6.48
C CYS A 64 2.25 16.80 5.47
N HIS A 65 3.39 16.12 5.72
CA HIS A 65 4.61 16.34 4.96
C HIS A 65 4.73 15.48 3.68
N ILE A 66 3.82 14.55 3.44
CA ILE A 66 3.70 13.81 2.18
C ILE A 66 2.27 13.94 1.64
N PRO A 67 1.86 15.12 1.17
CA PRO A 67 0.49 15.37 0.73
C PRO A 67 0.11 14.60 -0.54
N ALA A 68 1.09 14.20 -1.33
CA ALA A 68 0.91 13.36 -2.52
C ALA A 68 2.18 12.58 -2.82
N ILE A 69 2.01 11.39 -3.38
CA ILE A 69 3.08 10.55 -3.92
C ILE A 69 3.00 10.48 -5.44
N ALA A 70 4.04 9.93 -6.07
CA ALA A 70 4.15 9.83 -7.53
C ALA A 70 4.11 11.20 -8.22
N ARG A 71 4.70 12.21 -7.60
CA ARG A 71 4.68 13.58 -8.11
C ARG A 71 5.52 13.76 -9.37
N LYS A 72 6.64 13.06 -9.48
CA LYS A 72 7.52 13.10 -10.65
C LYS A 72 7.19 12.01 -11.66
N THR A 73 7.02 10.79 -11.18
CA THR A 73 6.83 9.58 -11.99
C THR A 73 5.62 8.84 -11.47
N SER A 74 4.74 8.39 -12.36
CA SER A 74 3.53 7.67 -11.98
C SER A 74 3.82 6.39 -11.20
N THR A 75 2.92 6.03 -10.31
CA THR A 75 2.92 4.77 -9.59
C THR A 75 1.73 3.91 -10.02
N LYS A 76 1.90 2.59 -9.97
CA LYS A 76 0.81 1.67 -10.26
C LYS A 76 -0.20 1.70 -9.11
N THR A 77 -1.46 2.05 -9.42
CA THR A 77 -2.57 2.08 -8.46
C THR A 77 -3.53 0.92 -8.64
N GLU A 78 -3.58 0.36 -9.86
CA GLU A 78 -4.45 -0.76 -10.17
C GLU A 78 -3.72 -1.83 -10.97
N TRP A 79 -4.12 -3.10 -10.79
CA TRP A 79 -3.54 -4.23 -11.50
C TRP A 79 -4.55 -5.37 -11.70
N TYR A 80 -4.87 -5.65 -12.96
CA TYR A 80 -5.90 -6.60 -13.35
C TYR A 80 -5.32 -7.81 -14.06
N TRP A 81 -5.02 -8.86 -13.31
CA TRP A 81 -4.47 -10.11 -13.82
C TRP A 81 -5.41 -10.87 -14.75
N ALA A 82 -6.73 -10.74 -14.59
CA ALA A 82 -7.73 -11.38 -15.44
C ALA A 82 -7.58 -11.05 -16.94
N THR A 83 -6.95 -9.93 -17.26
CA THR A 83 -6.73 -9.49 -18.65
C THR A 83 -5.42 -9.97 -19.25
N ALA A 84 -4.58 -10.69 -18.50
CA ALA A 84 -3.31 -11.21 -18.99
C ALA A 84 -3.52 -12.27 -20.09
N GLY A 85 -2.52 -12.44 -20.95
CA GLY A 85 -2.50 -13.45 -22.00
C GLY A 85 -2.97 -12.98 -23.38
N GLN A 86 -3.57 -11.78 -23.50
CA GLN A 86 -4.04 -11.27 -24.79
C GLN A 86 -2.88 -10.75 -25.65
N ASP A 87 -2.93 -11.02 -26.95
CA ASP A 87 -2.01 -10.46 -27.94
C ASP A 87 -2.56 -9.10 -28.42
N ILE A 88 -2.06 -8.03 -27.80
CA ILE A 88 -2.37 -6.65 -28.17
C ILE A 88 -1.16 -6.08 -28.92
N PRO A 89 -1.32 -5.58 -30.15
CA PRO A 89 -0.25 -4.89 -30.86
C PRO A 89 0.32 -3.73 -30.04
N GLU A 90 1.63 -3.49 -30.10
CA GLU A 90 2.29 -2.46 -29.28
C GLU A 90 1.71 -1.06 -29.50
N GLU A 91 1.29 -0.77 -30.74
CA GLU A 91 0.64 0.49 -31.14
C GLU A 91 -0.74 0.71 -30.51
N ASP A 92 -1.44 -0.39 -30.16
CA ASP A 92 -2.78 -0.37 -29.57
C ASP A 92 -2.75 -0.38 -28.03
N ILE A 93 -1.56 -0.58 -27.43
CA ILE A 93 -1.42 -0.55 -25.96
C ILE A 93 -1.60 0.86 -25.45
N PRO A 94 -2.62 1.12 -24.59
CA PRO A 94 -2.80 2.42 -23.98
C PRO A 94 -1.57 2.84 -23.16
N LYS A 95 -1.29 4.12 -23.16
CA LYS A 95 -0.17 4.71 -22.40
C LYS A 95 -0.72 5.60 -21.27
N SER A 96 -0.03 5.59 -20.15
CA SER A 96 -0.26 6.55 -19.06
C SER A 96 0.21 7.97 -19.45
N GLU A 97 -0.11 8.94 -18.61
CA GLU A 97 0.31 10.35 -18.79
C GLU A 97 1.83 10.50 -19.00
N ASP A 98 2.63 9.67 -18.35
CA ASP A 98 4.10 9.67 -18.45
C ASP A 98 4.64 8.59 -19.41
N GLY A 99 3.80 8.07 -20.31
CA GLY A 99 4.18 7.21 -21.44
C GLY A 99 4.40 5.74 -21.09
N ARG A 100 3.98 5.26 -19.90
CA ARG A 100 4.10 3.85 -19.52
C ARG A 100 3.02 3.00 -20.17
N ASN A 101 3.36 1.79 -20.58
CA ASN A 101 2.37 0.84 -21.06
C ASN A 101 1.36 0.51 -19.95
N MET A 102 0.08 0.60 -20.28
CA MET A 102 -1.02 0.22 -19.38
C MET A 102 -1.43 -1.25 -19.54
N TYR A 103 -0.72 -2.00 -20.35
CA TYR A 103 -0.88 -3.44 -20.54
C TYR A 103 0.47 -4.13 -20.75
N ASP A 104 0.58 -5.37 -20.27
CA ASP A 104 1.66 -6.31 -20.53
C ASP A 104 1.04 -7.71 -20.68
N LYS A 105 1.27 -8.41 -21.78
CA LYS A 105 0.70 -9.75 -22.02
C LYS A 105 0.89 -10.71 -20.84
N LYS A 106 2.03 -10.65 -20.16
CA LYS A 106 2.35 -11.51 -19.02
C LYS A 106 1.62 -11.14 -17.74
N LYS A 107 1.10 -9.92 -17.64
CA LYS A 107 0.65 -9.33 -16.36
C LYS A 107 -0.76 -8.74 -16.40
N GLY A 108 -1.31 -8.48 -17.60
CA GLY A 108 -2.61 -7.83 -17.77
C GLY A 108 -2.54 -6.30 -17.73
N ASN A 109 -3.67 -5.69 -17.41
CA ASN A 109 -3.84 -4.24 -17.41
C ASN A 109 -3.35 -3.59 -16.12
N PHE A 110 -2.90 -2.34 -16.26
CA PHE A 110 -2.48 -1.47 -15.16
C PHE A 110 -3.14 -0.11 -15.25
N VAL A 111 -3.33 0.54 -14.11
CA VAL A 111 -3.52 1.98 -14.02
C VAL A 111 -2.29 2.60 -13.35
N TRP A 112 -1.73 3.60 -14.00
CA TRP A 112 -0.60 4.38 -13.51
C TRP A 112 -1.08 5.79 -13.22
N THR A 113 -0.93 6.23 -11.97
CA THR A 113 -1.46 7.51 -11.50
C THR A 113 -0.34 8.39 -10.97
N LYS A 114 -0.41 9.69 -11.25
CA LYS A 114 0.45 10.72 -10.66
C LYS A 114 -0.29 11.50 -9.58
N ASN A 115 0.46 12.14 -8.72
CA ASN A 115 -0.05 13.00 -7.66
C ASN A 115 -1.14 12.32 -6.82
N VAL A 116 -0.89 11.04 -6.46
CA VAL A 116 -1.84 10.26 -5.67
C VAL A 116 -1.85 10.80 -4.25
N ARG A 117 -3.02 11.24 -3.79
CA ARG A 117 -3.25 11.57 -2.39
C ARG A 117 -3.31 10.25 -1.60
N PRO A 118 -2.52 10.08 -0.53
CA PRO A 118 -2.59 8.90 0.32
C PRO A 118 -3.94 8.80 1.04
N GLU A 119 -4.44 7.58 1.23
CA GLU A 119 -5.51 7.29 2.17
C GLU A 119 -4.95 7.30 3.60
N LEU A 120 -5.76 7.73 4.56
CA LEU A 120 -5.37 7.84 5.97
C LEU A 120 -6.03 6.71 6.77
N LEU A 121 -5.22 5.96 7.50
CA LEU A 121 -5.67 4.85 8.36
C LEU A 121 -4.90 4.87 9.69
N TYR A 122 -5.47 4.29 10.75
CA TYR A 122 -4.72 4.06 12.00
C TYR A 122 -3.65 3.00 11.79
N TYR A 123 -2.49 3.21 12.40
CA TYR A 123 -1.34 2.32 12.28
C TYR A 123 -0.51 2.31 13.57
N ASP A 124 -0.17 1.09 14.03
CA ASP A 124 0.67 0.81 15.18
C ASP A 124 1.88 -0.08 14.82
N GLY A 125 2.21 -0.18 13.53
CA GLY A 125 3.27 -1.06 13.04
C GLY A 125 2.79 -2.46 12.63
N LYS A 126 1.54 -2.83 12.95
CA LYS A 126 1.00 -4.17 12.71
C LYS A 126 0.06 -4.23 11.53
N TRP A 127 -0.07 -5.42 10.97
CA TRP A 127 -0.82 -5.69 9.75
C TRP A 127 -1.76 -6.89 9.90
N ASN A 128 -2.95 -6.76 9.35
CA ASN A 128 -3.72 -7.91 8.87
C ASN A 128 -3.17 -8.30 7.49
N ARG A 129 -2.86 -9.57 7.31
CA ARG A 129 -2.39 -10.08 6.02
C ARG A 129 -3.05 -11.41 5.73
N MET A 130 -3.59 -11.54 4.54
CA MET A 130 -4.06 -12.84 4.06
C MET A 130 -2.87 -13.77 3.83
N MET A 131 -2.91 -14.93 4.46
CA MET A 131 -1.84 -15.93 4.39
C MET A 131 -2.13 -16.92 3.27
N ILE A 132 -1.84 -16.53 2.04
CA ILE A 132 -2.21 -17.29 0.84
C ILE A 132 -1.65 -18.72 0.76
N ASN A 133 -0.54 -19.01 1.45
CA ASN A 133 0.04 -20.35 1.49
C ASN A 133 -0.51 -21.26 2.58
N THR A 134 -1.52 -20.83 3.31
CA THR A 134 -2.14 -21.61 4.42
C THR A 134 -3.53 -22.14 4.09
N ASN A 135 -4.00 -21.97 2.87
CA ASN A 135 -5.38 -22.22 2.44
C ASN A 135 -6.43 -21.40 3.24
N GLU A 136 -6.05 -20.23 3.72
CA GLU A 136 -6.96 -19.30 4.37
C GLU A 136 -8.05 -18.87 3.41
N GLN A 137 -9.30 -19.00 3.84
CA GLN A 137 -10.47 -18.63 3.04
C GLN A 137 -10.79 -17.15 3.20
N TYR A 138 -11.01 -16.45 2.10
CA TYR A 138 -11.59 -15.12 2.16
C TYR A 138 -13.10 -15.21 2.41
N THR A 139 -13.62 -14.24 3.16
CA THR A 139 -15.03 -14.17 3.57
C THR A 139 -15.80 -13.04 2.91
N SER A 140 -15.10 -12.17 2.19
CA SER A 140 -15.67 -11.01 1.50
C SER A 140 -14.89 -10.67 0.22
N VAL A 141 -15.55 -10.00 -0.71
CA VAL A 141 -14.96 -9.42 -1.91
C VAL A 141 -15.35 -7.93 -1.91
N PRO A 142 -14.42 -7.00 -2.14
CA PRO A 142 -12.99 -7.20 -2.45
C PRO A 142 -12.21 -7.86 -1.31
N VAL A 143 -11.29 -8.75 -1.66
CA VAL A 143 -10.44 -9.44 -0.68
C VAL A 143 -9.36 -8.50 -0.16
N ASP A 144 -9.25 -8.38 1.16
CA ASP A 144 -8.14 -7.67 1.80
C ASP A 144 -6.88 -8.54 1.81
N LEU A 145 -5.89 -8.18 1.01
CA LEU A 145 -4.60 -8.87 0.98
C LEU A 145 -3.62 -8.34 2.03
N GLY A 146 -3.87 -7.16 2.57
CA GLY A 146 -3.06 -6.55 3.61
C GLY A 146 -3.48 -5.12 3.92
N SER A 147 -3.93 -4.92 5.15
CA SER A 147 -4.28 -3.62 5.73
C SER A 147 -3.65 -3.44 7.12
N PRO A 148 -3.46 -2.21 7.60
CA PRO A 148 -3.10 -2.00 9.00
C PRO A 148 -4.20 -2.57 9.92
N SER A 149 -3.78 -3.14 11.05
CA SER A 149 -4.71 -3.81 11.98
C SER A 149 -5.26 -2.87 13.07
N ALA A 150 -4.70 -1.68 13.19
CA ALA A 150 -5.07 -0.72 14.23
C ALA A 150 -6.35 0.04 13.88
N ASP A 151 -7.06 0.46 14.92
CA ASP A 151 -8.20 1.38 14.88
C ASP A 151 -7.99 2.54 15.86
N TYR A 152 -9.00 3.39 16.00
CA TYR A 152 -8.93 4.55 16.90
C TYR A 152 -8.87 4.18 18.40
N ASN A 153 -9.20 2.95 18.81
CA ASN A 153 -9.10 2.45 20.17
C ASN A 153 -7.73 1.82 20.45
N THR A 154 -6.91 1.60 19.43
CA THR A 154 -5.62 0.94 19.57
C THR A 154 -4.62 1.87 20.27
N PRO A 155 -4.12 1.52 21.47
CA PRO A 155 -3.20 2.37 22.21
C PRO A 155 -1.93 2.67 21.42
N GLY A 156 -1.58 3.93 21.28
CA GLY A 156 -0.37 4.38 20.58
C GLY A 156 -0.47 4.40 19.07
N ALA A 157 -1.59 3.96 18.48
CA ALA A 157 -1.78 4.07 17.04
C ALA A 157 -1.84 5.54 16.60
N MET A 158 -1.24 5.82 15.47
CA MET A 158 -1.28 7.12 14.80
C MET A 158 -2.02 7.00 13.48
N ILE A 159 -2.67 8.06 13.05
CA ILE A 159 -3.17 8.18 11.68
C ILE A 159 -1.96 8.33 10.76
N TYR A 160 -1.87 7.46 9.75
CA TYR A 160 -0.73 7.31 8.88
C TYR A 160 -1.15 7.27 7.42
N PRO A 161 -0.35 7.81 6.47
CA PRO A 161 -0.71 7.79 5.07
C PRO A 161 -0.35 6.44 4.41
N PHE A 162 -1.28 5.96 3.58
CA PHE A 162 -1.15 4.72 2.83
C PHE A 162 -1.45 4.94 1.35
N LYS A 163 -0.73 4.22 0.52
CA LYS A 163 -1.12 4.00 -0.86
C LYS A 163 -2.02 2.77 -0.91
N LYS A 164 -3.25 2.94 -1.36
CA LYS A 164 -4.12 1.82 -1.71
C LYS A 164 -3.79 1.31 -3.11
N MET A 165 -3.72 0.01 -3.25
CA MET A 165 -3.60 -0.68 -4.53
C MET A 165 -4.77 -1.62 -4.68
N ILE A 166 -5.52 -1.51 -5.77
CA ILE A 166 -6.65 -2.37 -6.09
C ILE A 166 -6.38 -3.18 -7.34
N GLY A 167 -7.16 -4.22 -7.57
CA GLY A 167 -7.07 -5.03 -8.76
C GLY A 167 -7.90 -6.30 -8.66
N ASN A 168 -7.54 -7.28 -9.47
CA ASN A 168 -8.05 -8.62 -9.29
C ASN A 168 -6.89 -9.63 -9.31
N GLN A 169 -7.07 -10.71 -8.56
CA GLN A 169 -6.11 -11.80 -8.49
C GLN A 169 -6.84 -13.14 -8.54
N VAL A 170 -6.10 -14.16 -8.94
CA VAL A 170 -6.66 -15.49 -9.10
C VAL A 170 -6.93 -16.16 -7.76
N ALA A 171 -8.09 -16.79 -7.67
CA ALA A 171 -8.57 -17.54 -6.50
C ALA A 171 -9.15 -18.89 -6.91
N ASP A 172 -9.14 -19.83 -6.00
CA ASP A 172 -9.86 -21.11 -6.12
C ASP A 172 -11.35 -20.87 -5.93
N ALA A 173 -12.12 -21.08 -6.97
CA ALA A 173 -13.57 -20.86 -6.97
C ALA A 173 -14.34 -21.90 -6.14
N GLY A 174 -13.76 -23.09 -5.93
CA GLY A 174 -14.37 -24.14 -5.11
C GLY A 174 -14.12 -24.00 -3.61
N ASN A 175 -12.98 -23.38 -3.25
CA ASN A 175 -12.53 -23.29 -1.86
C ASN A 175 -12.53 -21.87 -1.29
N ASN A 176 -12.76 -20.84 -2.09
CA ASN A 176 -12.64 -19.42 -1.71
C ASN A 176 -11.27 -19.07 -1.11
N THR A 177 -10.19 -19.56 -1.71
CA THR A 177 -8.82 -19.31 -1.26
C THR A 177 -8.03 -18.59 -2.35
N MET A 178 -7.17 -17.66 -1.97
CA MET A 178 -6.25 -17.04 -2.94
C MET A 178 -5.19 -18.06 -3.36
N LEU A 179 -4.88 -18.13 -4.65
CA LEU A 179 -3.92 -19.08 -5.21
C LEU A 179 -2.60 -18.41 -5.57
N VAL A 180 -1.52 -19.17 -5.47
CA VAL A 180 -0.18 -18.77 -5.94
C VAL A 180 0.07 -19.40 -7.31
N PRO A 181 0.01 -18.65 -8.42
CA PRO A 181 0.29 -19.20 -9.72
C PRO A 181 1.80 -19.37 -9.95
N HIS A 182 2.19 -20.43 -10.66
CA HIS A 182 3.54 -20.56 -11.16
C HIS A 182 3.73 -19.61 -12.35
N LEU A 183 4.31 -18.41 -12.11
CA LEU A 183 4.43 -17.39 -13.16
C LEU A 183 5.62 -17.63 -14.10
N PHE A 184 6.79 -17.99 -13.57
CA PHE A 184 8.02 -18.10 -14.34
C PHE A 184 9.04 -19.06 -13.71
N GLY A 185 10.06 -19.41 -14.51
CA GLY A 185 11.17 -20.26 -14.07
C GLY A 185 10.88 -21.76 -14.25
N SER A 186 11.82 -22.59 -13.78
CA SER A 186 11.73 -24.05 -13.86
C SER A 186 11.41 -24.71 -12.52
N LYS A 187 11.45 -23.93 -11.41
CA LYS A 187 11.03 -24.41 -10.09
C LYS A 187 9.52 -24.24 -9.97
N GLY A 188 8.85 -25.26 -9.49
CA GLY A 188 7.40 -25.21 -9.31
C GLY A 188 6.61 -25.92 -10.40
N GLY A 189 7.25 -26.50 -11.42
CA GLY A 189 6.59 -27.32 -12.45
C GLY A 189 6.95 -26.92 -13.89
N PRO A 190 6.41 -27.64 -14.88
CA PRO A 190 6.74 -27.43 -16.30
C PRO A 190 5.94 -26.31 -16.98
N ASN A 191 4.87 -25.78 -16.34
CA ASN A 191 3.87 -24.92 -16.96
C ASN A 191 3.84 -23.49 -16.40
N PRO A 192 4.97 -22.73 -16.44
CA PRO A 192 4.93 -21.34 -15.99
C PRO A 192 4.01 -20.50 -16.89
N TYR A 193 3.12 -19.71 -16.28
CA TYR A 193 2.13 -18.91 -17.00
C TYR A 193 2.74 -18.03 -18.11
N TRP A 194 3.87 -17.40 -17.85
CA TRP A 194 4.53 -16.52 -18.84
C TRP A 194 5.12 -17.25 -20.06
N LYS A 195 5.01 -18.58 -20.10
CA LYS A 195 5.41 -19.42 -21.25
C LYS A 195 4.21 -20.08 -21.92
N VAL A 196 3.29 -20.63 -21.11
CA VAL A 196 2.17 -21.42 -21.65
C VAL A 196 0.88 -20.62 -21.82
N PHE A 197 0.74 -19.50 -21.07
CA PHE A 197 -0.44 -18.64 -21.02
C PHE A 197 -1.74 -19.42 -20.72
N ASP A 198 -1.62 -20.42 -19.87
CA ASP A 198 -2.72 -21.24 -19.37
C ASP A 198 -2.76 -21.12 -17.84
N TRP A 199 -3.83 -20.51 -17.33
CA TRP A 199 -3.97 -20.29 -15.90
C TRP A 199 -4.17 -21.59 -15.14
N ASP A 200 -4.99 -22.54 -15.65
CA ASP A 200 -5.26 -23.78 -14.94
C ASP A 200 -3.98 -24.59 -14.74
N LEU A 201 -3.16 -24.75 -15.77
CA LEU A 201 -1.87 -25.43 -15.67
C LEU A 201 -0.91 -24.72 -14.69
N ALA A 202 -0.84 -23.39 -14.77
CA ALA A 202 0.01 -22.60 -13.89
C ALA A 202 -0.43 -22.66 -12.43
N LEU A 203 -1.73 -22.79 -12.18
CA LEU A 203 -2.29 -22.93 -10.84
C LEU A 203 -2.10 -24.31 -10.27
N GLN A 204 -2.23 -25.37 -11.08
CA GLN A 204 -1.89 -26.75 -10.68
C GLN A 204 -0.42 -26.83 -10.23
N ASP A 205 0.49 -26.29 -11.04
CA ASP A 205 1.92 -26.25 -10.72
C ASP A 205 2.19 -25.44 -9.44
N GLY A 206 1.59 -24.25 -9.34
CA GLY A 206 1.77 -23.35 -8.20
C GLY A 206 1.23 -23.93 -6.89
N ALA A 207 0.03 -24.50 -6.92
CA ALA A 207 -0.60 -25.15 -5.78
C ALA A 207 0.22 -26.37 -5.31
N ALA A 208 0.68 -27.20 -6.22
CA ALA A 208 1.53 -28.35 -5.90
C ALA A 208 2.86 -27.90 -5.25
N TYR A 209 3.48 -26.82 -5.73
CA TYR A 209 4.72 -26.30 -5.18
C TYR A 209 4.56 -25.67 -3.79
N THR A 210 3.45 -24.97 -3.56
CA THR A 210 3.18 -24.26 -2.29
C THR A 210 2.46 -25.12 -1.24
N GLY A 211 1.96 -26.30 -1.64
CA GLY A 211 1.15 -27.15 -0.77
C GLY A 211 -0.29 -26.66 -0.62
N GLN A 212 -0.77 -25.78 -1.51
CA GLN A 212 -2.15 -25.36 -1.51
C GLN A 212 -3.08 -26.44 -2.05
N THR A 213 -4.33 -26.42 -1.60
CA THR A 213 -5.41 -27.18 -2.22
C THR A 213 -5.95 -26.38 -3.41
N TYR A 214 -6.09 -27.05 -4.56
CA TYR A 214 -6.72 -26.48 -5.75
C TYR A 214 -7.84 -27.39 -6.22
N SER A 215 -9.06 -26.84 -6.32
CA SER A 215 -10.27 -27.61 -6.67
C SER A 215 -10.34 -27.97 -8.16
N GLY A 216 -9.51 -27.37 -9.01
CA GLY A 216 -9.59 -27.46 -10.46
C GLY A 216 -10.52 -26.41 -11.10
N ALA A 217 -11.03 -25.46 -10.29
CA ALA A 217 -11.81 -24.34 -10.77
C ALA A 217 -11.23 -23.04 -10.19
N PHE A 218 -11.05 -22.03 -11.03
CA PHE A 218 -10.54 -20.72 -10.59
C PHE A 218 -11.41 -19.57 -11.11
N ASP A 219 -11.30 -18.45 -10.41
CA ASP A 219 -11.89 -17.18 -10.84
C ASP A 219 -10.93 -16.03 -10.47
N PHE A 220 -11.18 -14.84 -11.01
CA PHE A 220 -10.48 -13.62 -10.63
C PHE A 220 -11.36 -12.79 -9.72
N VAL A 221 -10.93 -12.65 -8.48
CA VAL A 221 -11.64 -11.89 -7.46
C VAL A 221 -11.03 -10.51 -7.27
N GLU A 222 -11.86 -9.52 -7.01
CA GLU A 222 -11.41 -8.17 -6.67
C GLU A 222 -10.61 -8.20 -5.37
N THR A 223 -9.51 -7.47 -5.35
CA THR A 223 -8.58 -7.41 -4.21
C THR A 223 -8.14 -5.98 -3.95
N TYR A 224 -7.76 -5.70 -2.72
CA TYR A 224 -7.03 -4.48 -2.38
C TYR A 224 -5.91 -4.78 -1.39
N MET A 225 -4.94 -3.86 -1.32
CA MET A 225 -3.90 -3.86 -0.30
C MET A 225 -3.43 -2.43 -0.04
N TYR A 226 -2.91 -2.22 1.15
CA TYR A 226 -2.29 -0.97 1.55
C TYR A 226 -0.77 -1.08 1.60
N LEU A 227 -0.10 0.02 1.33
CA LEU A 227 1.35 0.17 1.40
C LEU A 227 1.66 1.47 2.14
N THR A 228 2.50 1.43 3.17
CA THR A 228 2.90 2.63 3.91
C THR A 228 3.60 3.65 3.02
N VAL A 229 3.32 4.93 3.25
CA VAL A 229 3.92 6.05 2.51
C VAL A 229 4.99 6.72 3.37
N ASN A 230 6.25 6.58 2.96
CA ASN A 230 7.41 7.11 3.67
C ASN A 230 8.35 7.97 2.81
N HIS A 231 8.08 8.07 1.52
CA HIS A 231 8.92 8.76 0.56
C HIS A 231 8.19 9.96 -0.06
N GLU A 232 8.94 10.83 -0.72
CA GLU A 232 8.46 12.05 -1.37
C GLU A 232 8.00 13.15 -0.39
N VAL A 233 8.74 13.32 0.73
CA VAL A 233 8.53 14.48 1.61
C VAL A 233 8.54 15.76 0.79
N ALA A 234 7.48 16.56 0.92
CA ALA A 234 7.31 17.80 0.18
C ALA A 234 8.08 18.96 0.83
N PRO A 235 8.42 20.01 0.07
CA PRO A 235 8.79 21.29 0.64
C PRO A 235 7.72 21.78 1.62
N LYS A 236 8.13 22.47 2.69
CA LYS A 236 7.22 22.92 3.77
C LYS A 236 6.02 23.75 3.26
N GLU A 237 6.21 24.46 2.17
CA GLU A 237 5.17 25.29 1.52
C GLU A 237 4.05 24.45 0.90
N GLN A 238 4.29 23.17 0.66
CA GLN A 238 3.32 22.21 0.10
C GLN A 238 2.77 21.24 1.15
N ALA A 239 3.24 21.32 2.39
CA ALA A 239 2.71 20.49 3.47
C ALA A 239 1.27 20.90 3.79
N PHE A 240 0.41 19.92 4.10
CA PHE A 240 -0.95 20.20 4.56
C PHE A 240 -0.95 21.02 5.84
N GLY A 241 -1.91 21.93 5.96
CA GLY A 241 -2.03 22.86 7.07
C GLY A 241 -1.08 24.05 6.99
N ASN A 242 -0.23 24.16 5.95
CA ASN A 242 0.64 25.32 5.79
C ASN A 242 -0.19 26.62 5.74
N GLY A 243 0.26 27.66 6.46
CA GLY A 243 -0.48 28.91 6.56
C GLY A 243 -1.78 28.84 7.37
N GLY A 244 -2.04 27.74 8.09
CA GLY A 244 -3.28 27.56 8.87
C GLY A 244 -4.43 26.96 8.06
N ALA A 245 -4.14 26.32 6.90
CA ALA A 245 -5.14 25.79 5.98
C ALA A 245 -5.80 24.49 6.50
N CYS A 246 -6.83 24.61 7.34
CA CYS A 246 -7.63 23.46 7.81
C CYS A 246 -8.36 22.76 6.65
N GLY A 247 -8.73 23.49 5.61
CA GLY A 247 -9.43 22.98 4.44
C GLY A 247 -8.63 21.99 3.56
N ASP A 248 -7.34 21.78 3.84
CA ASP A 248 -6.57 20.71 3.20
C ASP A 248 -7.08 19.31 3.57
N CYS A 249 -7.75 19.19 4.72
CA CYS A 249 -8.31 17.94 5.23
C CYS A 249 -9.80 18.04 5.58
N HIS A 250 -10.27 19.20 6.04
CA HIS A 250 -11.63 19.41 6.52
C HIS A 250 -12.51 20.11 5.49
N GLY A 251 -13.83 19.91 5.61
CA GLY A 251 -14.84 20.62 4.82
C GLY A 251 -15.09 20.05 3.42
N GLY A 252 -14.56 18.85 3.11
CA GLY A 252 -14.74 18.16 1.83
C GLY A 252 -14.71 16.65 1.98
N ASP A 253 -14.56 15.95 0.87
CA ASP A 253 -14.52 14.49 0.76
C ASP A 253 -13.08 13.92 0.67
N GLN A 254 -12.07 14.72 1.04
CA GLN A 254 -10.66 14.32 0.93
C GLN A 254 -10.25 13.23 1.93
N ILE A 255 -11.01 13.07 3.01
CA ILE A 255 -10.75 12.11 4.10
C ILE A 255 -11.93 11.16 4.22
N ASP A 256 -11.64 9.87 4.27
CA ASP A 256 -12.61 8.86 4.67
C ASP A 256 -12.79 8.90 6.20
N TRP A 257 -13.67 9.74 6.67
CA TRP A 257 -13.95 9.91 8.09
C TRP A 257 -14.52 8.65 8.71
N ALA A 258 -15.34 7.90 7.97
CA ALA A 258 -15.91 6.63 8.43
C ALA A 258 -14.82 5.58 8.65
N GLY A 259 -13.85 5.49 7.73
CA GLY A 259 -12.67 4.63 7.90
C GLY A 259 -11.80 5.01 9.10
N LEU A 260 -11.86 6.27 9.54
CA LEU A 260 -11.20 6.76 10.76
C LEU A 260 -12.09 6.68 12.01
N GLY A 261 -13.27 6.06 11.94
CA GLY A 261 -14.19 5.86 13.06
C GLY A 261 -14.98 7.11 13.44
N TRP A 262 -15.23 8.01 12.48
CA TRP A 262 -16.10 9.19 12.66
C TRP A 262 -17.33 9.04 11.78
N ASP A 263 -18.48 9.55 12.21
CA ASP A 263 -19.69 9.58 11.37
C ASP A 263 -19.73 10.75 10.37
N GLY A 264 -18.69 11.57 10.36
CA GLY A 264 -18.48 12.72 9.48
C GLY A 264 -17.25 13.52 9.87
N ASP A 265 -17.02 14.63 9.17
CA ASP A 265 -15.93 15.55 9.49
C ASP A 265 -16.11 16.17 10.89
N PRO A 266 -15.17 15.96 11.84
CA PRO A 266 -15.29 16.45 13.21
C PRO A 266 -15.34 17.98 13.33
N VAL A 267 -14.86 18.73 12.32
CA VAL A 267 -14.94 20.20 12.32
C VAL A 267 -16.34 20.70 11.94
N THR A 268 -17.09 19.91 11.17
CA THR A 268 -18.44 20.25 10.73
C THR A 268 -19.54 19.55 11.50
N GLY A 269 -19.21 18.87 12.60
CA GLY A 269 -20.15 18.27 13.53
C GLY A 269 -20.19 16.74 13.50
N GLY A 270 -19.25 16.08 12.82
CA GLY A 270 -19.08 14.63 12.91
C GLY A 270 -18.62 14.21 14.31
N ASP A 271 -19.26 13.17 14.84
CA ASP A 271 -18.94 12.59 16.14
C ASP A 271 -18.30 11.21 15.99
N ARG A 272 -17.67 10.74 17.04
CA ARG A 272 -17.28 9.33 17.20
C ARG A 272 -18.35 8.63 18.01
N PRO A 273 -18.98 7.58 17.47
CA PRO A 273 -19.99 6.82 18.21
C PRO A 273 -19.40 6.05 19.40
#